data_6b4eff119d01cfdd4aef645daceacc27
#
_entry.id   6b4eff119d01cfdd4aef645daceacc27
#
_cell.length_a   1.000
_cell.length_b   1.000
_cell.length_c   1.000
_cell.angle_alpha   90.00
_cell.angle_beta   90.00
_cell.angle_gamma   90.00
#
_symmetry.space_group_name_H-M   'P 1'
#
loop_
_entity.id
_entity.type
_entity.pdbx_description
1 polymer ?
#
loop_
_entity_poly.entity_id
_entity_poly.type
_entity_poly.pdbx_seq_one_letter_code
_entity_poly.pdbx_strand_id
1 'polypeptide(L)'
;MRNIRKLGFAACIIILGAMAGTVTAGVDEGKQLFADKKCITCHSLGDQKGAAAQLGGPLDQVGGKRDADWLKGYLLDPKSKMPDAKMPKQKLTEKELDDLVAYMLSLK
;
A
#
# COMPACT_ATOMS: atom_id res chain seq x y z
N MET A 1 45.65 -16.02 50.94
CA MET A 1 44.73 -16.78 50.13
C MET A 1 43.75 -15.83 49.47
N ARG A 2 43.93 -15.64 48.23
CA ARG A 2 43.10 -14.74 47.47
C ARG A 2 42.23 -15.49 46.50
N ASN A 3 40.95 -15.49 46.77
CA ASN A 3 40.00 -15.98 45.85
C ASN A 3 39.78 -14.89 44.77
N ILE A 4 40.38 -15.12 43.63
CA ILE A 4 40.07 -14.31 42.47
C ILE A 4 38.72 -14.77 41.96
N ARG A 5 37.73 -13.98 42.30
CA ARG A 5 36.44 -14.15 41.67
C ARG A 5 36.58 -13.74 40.22
N LYS A 6 36.56 -14.75 39.40
CA LYS A 6 36.42 -14.53 37.97
C LYS A 6 35.01 -13.93 37.76
N LEU A 7 34.97 -12.64 37.55
CA LEU A 7 33.78 -12.00 36.99
C LEU A 7 33.63 -12.52 35.56
N GLY A 8 32.72 -13.44 35.41
CA GLY A 8 32.26 -13.79 34.09
C GLY A 8 31.54 -12.59 33.48
N PHE A 9 32.16 -12.00 32.52
CA PHE A 9 31.46 -11.09 31.64
C PHE A 9 30.47 -11.94 30.85
N ALA A 10 29.23 -11.89 31.26
CA ALA A 10 28.15 -12.32 30.41
C ALA A 10 28.08 -11.31 29.26
N ALA A 11 28.66 -11.69 28.15
CA ALA A 11 28.42 -10.93 26.91
C ALA A 11 26.94 -11.09 26.57
N CYS A 12 26.16 -10.05 26.85
CA CYS A 12 24.85 -9.92 26.26
C CYS A 12 25.05 -9.75 24.77
N ILE A 13 24.99 -10.86 24.05
CA ILE A 13 24.84 -10.81 22.60
C ILE A 13 23.42 -10.29 22.39
N ILE A 14 23.28 -9.00 22.20
CA ILE A 14 22.07 -8.45 21.64
C ILE A 14 22.08 -8.89 20.19
N ILE A 15 21.39 -10.01 19.93
CA ILE A 15 21.04 -10.34 18.57
C ILE A 15 20.01 -9.29 18.17
N LEU A 16 20.46 -8.21 17.57
CA LEU A 16 19.59 -7.41 16.73
C LEU A 16 19.17 -8.36 15.61
N GLY A 17 18.03 -9.00 15.80
CA GLY A 17 17.35 -9.63 14.71
C GLY A 17 17.08 -8.54 13.70
N ALA A 18 17.81 -8.56 12.59
CA ALA A 18 17.40 -7.81 11.44
C ALA A 18 16.01 -8.33 11.10
N MET A 19 14.98 -7.57 11.48
CA MET A 19 13.68 -7.77 10.90
C MET A 19 13.84 -7.42 9.43
N ALA A 20 14.11 -8.43 8.62
CA ALA A 20 13.88 -8.33 7.21
C ALA A 20 12.39 -8.01 7.08
N GLY A 21 12.07 -6.71 6.96
CA GLY A 21 10.74 -6.28 6.67
C GLY A 21 10.32 -6.98 5.41
N THR A 22 9.49 -8.00 5.54
CA THR A 22 8.80 -8.57 4.41
C THR A 22 8.03 -7.44 3.75
N VAL A 23 8.06 -7.39 2.43
CA VAL A 23 7.62 -6.32 1.54
C VAL A 23 6.09 -6.18 1.51
N THR A 24 5.43 -6.20 2.66
CA THR A 24 4.08 -5.69 2.82
C THR A 24 4.10 -4.20 3.22
N ALA A 25 5.35 -3.63 3.34
CA ALA A 25 5.55 -2.20 3.47
C ALA A 25 4.92 -1.52 2.25
N GLY A 26 3.98 -0.63 2.50
CA GLY A 26 3.24 0.07 1.45
C GLY A 26 1.77 -0.31 1.37
N VAL A 27 1.37 -1.54 1.69
CA VAL A 27 -0.05 -1.95 1.64
C VAL A 27 -0.87 -1.17 2.68
N ASP A 28 -0.42 -1.07 3.92
CA ASP A 28 -1.12 -0.34 4.97
C ASP A 28 -1.14 1.17 4.68
N GLU A 29 -0.02 1.72 4.23
CA GLU A 29 0.08 3.12 3.82
C GLU A 29 -0.81 3.38 2.61
N GLY A 30 -0.85 2.46 1.66
CA GLY A 30 -1.74 2.55 0.50
C GLY A 30 -3.21 2.51 0.89
N LYS A 31 -3.57 1.69 1.86
CA LYS A 31 -4.93 1.65 2.41
C LYS A 31 -5.31 2.99 3.04
N GLN A 32 -4.39 3.59 3.79
CA GLN A 32 -4.60 4.92 4.37
C GLN A 32 -4.77 5.99 3.30
N LEU A 33 -3.93 5.96 2.25
CA LEU A 33 -4.05 6.87 1.11
C LEU A 33 -5.39 6.70 0.40
N PHE A 34 -5.85 5.47 0.22
CA PHE A 34 -7.15 5.19 -0.37
C PHE A 34 -8.28 5.89 0.39
N ALA A 35 -8.22 5.87 1.72
CA ALA A 35 -9.16 6.58 2.57
C ALA A 35 -8.99 8.09 2.48
N ASP A 36 -7.76 8.59 2.57
CA ASP A 36 -7.45 10.02 2.59
C ASP A 36 -7.77 10.71 1.26
N LYS A 37 -7.55 10.02 0.15
CA LYS A 37 -7.87 10.51 -1.19
C LYS A 37 -9.34 10.32 -1.57
N LYS A 38 -10.14 9.76 -0.68
CA LYS A 38 -11.59 9.57 -0.85
C LYS A 38 -11.97 8.76 -2.09
N CYS A 39 -11.18 7.75 -2.40
CA CYS A 39 -11.43 6.89 -3.56
C CYS A 39 -12.81 6.21 -3.49
N ILE A 40 -13.28 5.92 -2.29
CA ILE A 40 -14.57 5.30 -2.06
C ILE A 40 -15.77 6.19 -2.47
N THR A 41 -15.56 7.48 -2.69
CA THR A 41 -16.62 8.36 -3.18
C THR A 41 -17.15 7.90 -4.53
N CYS A 42 -16.25 7.45 -5.41
CA CYS A 42 -16.58 6.99 -6.77
C CYS A 42 -16.36 5.49 -6.98
N HIS A 43 -15.89 4.77 -5.99
CA HIS A 43 -15.66 3.34 -6.05
C HIS A 43 -16.34 2.62 -4.89
N SER A 44 -16.58 1.33 -5.07
CA SER A 44 -17.00 0.48 -3.97
C SER A 44 -15.89 -0.50 -3.61
N LEU A 45 -15.86 -0.92 -2.36
CA LEU A 45 -14.94 -1.92 -1.84
C LEU A 45 -15.61 -2.67 -0.71
N GLY A 46 -15.94 -3.95 -0.93
CA GLY A 46 -16.76 -4.71 -0.01
C GLY A 46 -18.10 -4.02 0.19
N ASP A 47 -18.46 -3.79 1.46
CA ASP A 47 -19.70 -3.11 1.83
C ASP A 47 -19.60 -1.57 1.79
N GLN A 48 -18.39 -1.05 1.56
CA GLN A 48 -18.17 0.38 1.49
C GLN A 48 -18.46 0.91 0.09
N LYS A 49 -19.30 1.92 0.02
CA LYS A 49 -19.58 2.61 -1.23
C LYS A 49 -20.04 4.04 -0.94
N GLY A 50 -19.42 4.98 -1.62
CA GLY A 50 -19.82 6.37 -1.55
C GLY A 50 -21.01 6.69 -2.45
N ALA A 51 -21.43 7.95 -2.42
CA ALA A 51 -22.62 8.42 -3.14
C ALA A 51 -22.53 8.23 -4.66
N ALA A 52 -21.33 8.24 -5.23
CA ALA A 52 -21.09 8.09 -6.66
C ALA A 52 -20.34 6.80 -7.01
N ALA A 53 -20.47 5.76 -6.20
CA ALA A 53 -19.72 4.51 -6.35
C ALA A 53 -19.93 3.83 -7.71
N GLN A 54 -21.07 4.03 -8.35
CA GLN A 54 -21.37 3.48 -9.66
C GLN A 54 -20.49 4.07 -10.78
N LEU A 55 -19.90 5.25 -10.58
CA LEU A 55 -19.05 5.88 -11.60
C LEU A 55 -17.74 5.13 -11.80
N GLY A 56 -17.11 4.70 -10.71
CA GLY A 56 -15.84 3.99 -10.77
C GLY A 56 -15.96 2.49 -10.66
N GLY A 57 -17.08 2.01 -10.14
CA GLY A 57 -17.33 0.58 -9.93
C GLY A 57 -16.52 -0.04 -8.80
N PRO A 58 -16.66 -1.36 -8.61
CA PRO A 58 -15.99 -2.07 -7.53
C PRO A 58 -14.50 -2.26 -7.78
N LEU A 59 -13.70 -2.14 -6.72
CA LEU A 59 -12.26 -2.38 -6.75
C LEU A 59 -11.85 -3.68 -6.04
N ASP A 60 -12.82 -4.49 -5.65
CA ASP A 60 -12.60 -5.70 -4.85
C ASP A 60 -11.60 -6.69 -5.46
N GLN A 61 -11.46 -6.70 -6.78
CA GLN A 61 -10.63 -7.64 -7.51
C GLN A 61 -9.65 -6.95 -8.47
N VAL A 62 -9.40 -5.67 -8.26
CA VAL A 62 -8.57 -4.90 -9.19
C VAL A 62 -7.15 -5.44 -9.29
N GLY A 63 -6.60 -5.96 -8.21
CA GLY A 63 -5.26 -6.54 -8.17
C GLY A 63 -5.12 -7.82 -8.99
N GLY A 64 -6.21 -8.49 -9.28
CA GLY A 64 -6.24 -9.65 -10.19
C GLY A 64 -6.47 -9.29 -11.65
N LYS A 65 -6.90 -8.05 -11.92
CA LYS A 65 -7.26 -7.60 -13.28
C LYS A 65 -6.23 -6.69 -13.92
N ARG A 66 -5.42 -6.00 -13.12
CA ARG A 66 -4.45 -5.02 -13.61
C ARG A 66 -3.11 -5.22 -12.92
N ASP A 67 -2.03 -4.94 -13.65
CA ASP A 67 -0.68 -4.97 -13.09
C ASP A 67 -0.25 -3.60 -12.54
N ALA A 68 0.92 -3.57 -11.90
CA ALA A 68 1.43 -2.36 -11.26
C ALA A 68 1.64 -1.22 -12.26
N ASP A 69 2.21 -1.49 -13.41
CA ASP A 69 2.49 -0.46 -14.42
C ASP A 69 1.22 0.16 -14.97
N TRP A 70 0.22 -0.67 -15.22
CA TRP A 70 -1.07 -0.17 -15.67
C TRP A 70 -1.72 0.72 -14.61
N LEU A 71 -1.71 0.30 -13.35
CA LEU A 71 -2.31 1.05 -12.24
C LEU A 71 -1.59 2.38 -12.02
N LYS A 72 -0.27 2.41 -12.07
CA LYS A 72 0.51 3.65 -11.97
C LYS A 72 0.15 4.63 -13.07
N GLY A 73 0.15 4.17 -14.30
CA GLY A 73 -0.21 5.01 -15.44
C GLY A 73 -1.64 5.52 -15.36
N TYR A 74 -2.58 4.67 -14.94
CA TYR A 74 -3.98 5.05 -14.78
C TYR A 74 -4.18 6.11 -13.70
N LEU A 75 -3.57 5.94 -12.54
CA LEU A 75 -3.72 6.91 -11.43
C LEU A 75 -3.17 8.29 -11.79
N LEU A 76 -2.06 8.33 -12.52
CA LEU A 76 -1.43 9.59 -12.93
C LEU A 76 -2.16 10.27 -14.11
N ASP A 77 -2.68 9.47 -15.02
CA ASP A 77 -3.41 9.96 -16.18
C ASP A 77 -4.44 8.92 -16.64
N PRO A 78 -5.64 8.92 -16.05
CA PRO A 78 -6.66 7.91 -16.37
C PRO A 78 -6.99 7.80 -17.86
N LYS A 79 -7.04 8.92 -18.56
CA LYS A 79 -7.40 8.93 -19.99
C LYS A 79 -6.32 8.35 -20.88
N SER A 80 -5.08 8.24 -20.40
CA SER A 80 -4.01 7.55 -21.15
C SER A 80 -4.26 6.06 -21.29
N LYS A 81 -5.01 5.48 -20.36
CA LYS A 81 -5.36 4.06 -20.34
C LYS A 81 -6.78 3.79 -20.81
N MET A 82 -7.70 4.67 -20.44
CA MET A 82 -9.11 4.58 -20.81
C MET A 82 -9.59 5.96 -21.26
N PRO A 83 -9.74 6.18 -22.58
CA PRO A 83 -10.08 7.52 -23.12
C PRO A 83 -11.37 8.12 -22.55
N ASP A 84 -12.31 7.26 -22.15
CA ASP A 84 -13.60 7.70 -21.58
C ASP A 84 -13.57 7.82 -20.05
N ALA A 85 -12.40 7.66 -19.43
CA ALA A 85 -12.28 7.72 -17.98
C ALA A 85 -12.73 9.08 -17.44
N LYS A 86 -13.53 9.03 -16.38
CA LYS A 86 -14.01 10.22 -15.67
C LYS A 86 -13.26 10.47 -14.36
N MET A 87 -12.43 9.53 -13.96
CA MET A 87 -11.59 9.67 -12.78
C MET A 87 -10.61 10.82 -12.98
N PRO A 88 -10.45 11.73 -12.00
CA PRO A 88 -9.47 12.81 -12.10
C PRO A 88 -8.04 12.25 -11.93
N LYS A 89 -7.07 12.95 -12.52
CA LYS A 89 -5.66 12.66 -12.30
C LYS A 89 -5.33 12.82 -10.82
N GLN A 90 -4.59 11.86 -10.27
CA GLN A 90 -4.15 11.92 -8.88
C GLN A 90 -2.79 12.59 -8.77
N LYS A 91 -2.65 13.50 -7.80
CA LYS A 91 -1.37 14.10 -7.44
C LYS A 91 -0.77 13.28 -6.32
N LEU A 92 0.22 12.47 -6.66
CA LEU A 92 0.87 11.56 -5.73
C LEU A 92 2.37 11.70 -5.86
N THR A 93 3.07 11.66 -4.73
CA THR A 93 4.51 11.46 -4.76
C THR A 93 4.80 10.04 -5.27
N GLU A 94 6.04 9.79 -5.69
CA GLU A 94 6.43 8.47 -6.16
C GLU A 94 6.18 7.39 -5.10
N LYS A 95 6.52 7.69 -3.85
CA LYS A 95 6.27 6.78 -2.72
C LYS A 95 4.77 6.54 -2.50
N GLU A 96 3.97 7.59 -2.51
CA GLU A 96 2.52 7.46 -2.37
C GLU A 96 1.91 6.63 -3.49
N LEU A 97 2.38 6.84 -4.71
CA LEU A 97 1.92 6.05 -5.85
C LEU A 97 2.26 4.56 -5.67
N ASP A 98 3.48 4.27 -5.26
CA ASP A 98 3.92 2.90 -5.01
C ASP A 98 3.10 2.23 -3.89
N ASP A 99 2.85 2.96 -2.81
CA ASP A 99 2.08 2.45 -1.67
C ASP A 99 0.62 2.19 -2.06
N LEU A 100 0.00 3.12 -2.77
CA LEU A 100 -1.38 2.97 -3.21
C LEU A 100 -1.53 1.79 -4.19
N VAL A 101 -0.61 1.66 -5.12
CA VAL A 101 -0.60 0.54 -6.07
C VAL A 101 -0.38 -0.79 -5.35
N ALA A 102 0.51 -0.84 -4.36
CA ALA A 102 0.70 -2.05 -3.55
C ALA A 102 -0.60 -2.46 -2.86
N TYR A 103 -1.34 -1.52 -2.31
CA TYR A 103 -2.65 -1.79 -1.72
C TYR A 103 -3.64 -2.31 -2.76
N MET A 104 -3.74 -1.65 -3.91
CA MET A 104 -4.67 -2.07 -4.98
C MET A 104 -4.33 -3.47 -5.50
N LEU A 105 -3.05 -3.81 -5.63
CA LEU A 105 -2.62 -5.15 -6.02
C LEU A 105 -2.99 -6.23 -4.99
N SER A 106 -3.19 -5.86 -3.75
CA SER A 106 -3.63 -6.77 -2.69
C SER A 106 -5.12 -7.12 -2.77
N LEU A 107 -5.89 -6.36 -3.53
CA LEU A 107 -7.33 -6.55 -3.72
C LEU A 107 -7.58 -7.58 -4.82
N LYS A 108 -7.82 -8.80 -4.43
CA LYS A 108 -8.02 -9.94 -5.35
C LYS A 108 -9.31 -10.68 -5.09
#